data_269f91a57c11346991bf08f0c8eb2804
#
_entry.id   269f91a57c11346991bf08f0c8eb2804
#
_cell.length_a   1.000
_cell.length_b   1.000
_cell.length_c   1.000
_cell.angle_alpha   90.00
_cell.angle_beta   90.00
_cell.angle_gamma   90.00
#
_symmetry.space_group_name_H-M   'P 1'
#
loop_
_entity.id
_entity.type
_entity.pdbx_description
1 polymer ?
#
loop_
_entity_poly.entity_id
_entity_poly.type
_entity_poly.pdbx_seq_one_letter_code
_entity_poly.pdbx_strand_id
1 'polypeptide(L)'
;AQARMDSSLVACRIHRELGMCALPHMTCRDRNLNATKALLLGLYAEGVREVLAITGDPIPTAERDEVKNVYQFNSRKLAQYIVSLAGEGREMPLAMTVFGALNLNARNFDVELRRAVEKLENGMSGFLTQPVLSAQAVENLRKARQTLGERAKILAGIMPVVSQRNAIFM
;
A
#
# COMPACT_ATOMS: atom_id res chain seq x y z
N ALA A 1 13.88 -14.23 -3.66
CA ALA A 1 13.05 -13.79 -2.51
C ALA A 1 12.57 -15.00 -1.74
N GLN A 2 12.70 -14.98 -0.43
CA GLN A 2 12.15 -16.06 0.40
C GLN A 2 10.62 -15.99 0.36
N ALA A 3 9.96 -17.12 0.11
CA ALA A 3 8.52 -17.23 0.24
C ALA A 3 8.10 -16.90 1.68
N ARG A 4 7.07 -16.10 1.82
CA ARG A 4 6.50 -15.68 3.11
C ARG A 4 5.00 -15.92 3.08
N MET A 5 4.40 -15.99 4.27
CA MET A 5 2.94 -16.04 4.38
C MET A 5 2.31 -14.83 3.68
N ASP A 6 1.21 -15.05 2.96
CA ASP A 6 0.50 -13.95 2.29
C ASP A 6 -0.04 -12.95 3.34
N SER A 7 0.23 -11.67 3.11
CA SER A 7 -0.17 -10.59 4.02
C SER A 7 -1.67 -10.53 4.27
N SER A 8 -2.47 -10.98 3.31
CA SER A 8 -3.93 -11.00 3.43
C SER A 8 -4.40 -12.06 4.40
N LEU A 9 -3.79 -13.25 4.41
CA LEU A 9 -4.10 -14.30 5.40
C LEU A 9 -3.76 -13.83 6.82
N VAL A 10 -2.62 -13.17 6.98
CA VAL A 10 -2.21 -12.59 8.28
C VAL A 10 -3.20 -11.52 8.72
N ALA A 11 -3.62 -10.64 7.81
CA ALA A 11 -4.58 -9.58 8.09
C ALA A 11 -5.95 -10.13 8.51
N CYS A 12 -6.47 -11.13 7.80
CA CYS A 12 -7.73 -11.80 8.17
C CYS A 12 -7.64 -12.43 9.56
N ARG A 13 -6.51 -13.05 9.86
CA ARG A 13 -6.28 -13.66 11.18
C ARG A 13 -6.22 -12.62 12.29
N ILE A 14 -5.48 -11.53 12.10
CA ILE A 14 -5.41 -10.41 13.06
C ILE A 14 -6.80 -9.82 13.29
N HIS A 15 -7.55 -9.57 12.22
CA HIS A 15 -8.89 -9.02 12.31
C HIS A 15 -9.83 -9.93 13.11
N ARG A 16 -9.85 -11.22 12.78
CA ARG A 16 -10.74 -12.21 13.38
C ARG A 16 -10.38 -12.53 14.86
N GLU A 17 -9.09 -12.71 15.16
CA GLU A 17 -8.65 -13.14 16.48
C GLU A 17 -8.50 -11.99 17.48
N LEU A 18 -8.13 -10.79 17.01
CA LEU A 18 -7.82 -9.65 17.86
C LEU A 18 -8.82 -8.50 17.74
N GLY A 19 -9.77 -8.56 16.79
CA GLY A 19 -10.72 -7.48 16.52
C GLY A 19 -10.06 -6.20 16.00
N MET A 20 -8.80 -6.26 15.55
CA MET A 20 -8.04 -5.10 15.09
C MET A 20 -8.33 -4.80 13.64
N CYS A 21 -8.28 -3.50 13.29
CA CYS A 21 -8.25 -3.07 11.90
C CYS A 21 -6.91 -3.46 11.28
N ALA A 22 -6.93 -4.25 10.22
CA ALA A 22 -5.74 -4.75 9.57
C ALA A 22 -5.61 -4.16 8.16
N LEU A 23 -4.39 -3.74 7.79
CA LEU A 23 -4.08 -3.12 6.52
C LEU A 23 -3.10 -4.01 5.72
N PRO A 24 -3.58 -5.04 4.99
CA PRO A 24 -2.71 -5.91 4.19
C PRO A 24 -2.09 -5.16 3.02
N HIS A 25 -0.82 -5.47 2.74
CA HIS A 25 -0.14 -4.99 1.55
C HIS A 25 -0.58 -5.78 0.33
N MET A 26 -1.05 -5.09 -0.70
CA MET A 26 -1.45 -5.68 -1.97
C MET A 26 -0.52 -5.17 -3.08
N THR A 27 0.34 -6.06 -3.58
CA THR A 27 1.29 -5.72 -4.65
C THR A 27 0.70 -6.04 -6.03
N CYS A 28 1.06 -5.23 -7.03
CA CYS A 28 0.69 -5.47 -8.43
C CYS A 28 1.60 -6.51 -9.10
N ARG A 29 2.75 -6.83 -8.51
CA ARG A 29 3.80 -7.65 -9.13
C ARG A 29 3.33 -9.05 -9.48
N ASP A 30 2.64 -9.72 -8.56
CA ASP A 30 2.44 -11.17 -8.63
C ASP A 30 1.00 -11.56 -8.99
N ARG A 31 0.12 -10.59 -9.25
CA ARG A 31 -1.31 -10.85 -9.44
C ARG A 31 -1.86 -10.24 -10.72
N ASN A 32 -2.66 -11.05 -11.43
CA ASN A 32 -3.51 -10.57 -12.51
C ASN A 32 -4.87 -10.07 -11.96
N LEU A 33 -5.74 -9.59 -12.85
CA LEU A 33 -7.07 -9.08 -12.52
C LEU A 33 -7.90 -10.08 -11.71
N ASN A 34 -7.96 -11.34 -12.17
CA ASN A 34 -8.80 -12.36 -11.52
C ASN A 34 -8.28 -12.70 -10.11
N ALA A 35 -6.96 -12.88 -9.96
CA ALA A 35 -6.34 -13.12 -8.65
C ALA A 35 -6.53 -11.93 -7.71
N THR A 36 -6.46 -10.70 -8.23
CA THR A 36 -6.72 -9.47 -7.48
C THR A 36 -8.18 -9.42 -6.99
N LYS A 37 -9.15 -9.69 -7.88
CA LYS A 37 -10.57 -9.70 -7.54
C LYS A 37 -10.89 -10.79 -6.52
N ALA A 38 -10.39 -12.00 -6.72
CA ALA A 38 -10.61 -13.11 -5.79
C ALA A 38 -10.08 -12.79 -4.38
N LEU A 39 -8.88 -12.18 -4.29
CA LEU A 39 -8.32 -11.75 -3.02
C LEU A 39 -9.15 -10.67 -2.33
N LEU A 40 -9.63 -9.66 -3.07
CA LEU A 40 -10.50 -8.60 -2.52
C LEU A 40 -11.82 -9.16 -2.00
N LEU A 41 -12.43 -10.11 -2.72
CA LEU A 41 -13.63 -10.82 -2.27
C LEU A 41 -13.37 -11.57 -0.97
N GLY A 42 -12.24 -12.28 -0.87
CA GLY A 42 -11.86 -13.01 0.34
C GLY A 42 -11.64 -12.07 1.54
N LEU A 43 -10.88 -10.99 1.34
CA LEU A 43 -10.66 -9.97 2.38
C LEU A 43 -11.99 -9.36 2.85
N TYR A 44 -12.88 -9.03 1.90
CA TYR A 44 -14.17 -8.45 2.21
C TYR A 44 -15.07 -9.43 2.99
N ALA A 45 -15.09 -10.71 2.62
CA ALA A 45 -15.83 -11.76 3.32
C ALA A 45 -15.33 -11.96 4.77
N GLU A 46 -14.02 -11.85 4.99
CA GLU A 46 -13.38 -11.93 6.31
C GLU A 46 -13.49 -10.63 7.14
N GLY A 47 -14.20 -9.61 6.67
CA GLY A 47 -14.39 -8.35 7.40
C GLY A 47 -13.27 -7.32 7.23
N VAL A 48 -12.21 -7.61 6.50
CA VAL A 48 -11.14 -6.65 6.21
C VAL A 48 -11.62 -5.64 5.17
N ARG A 49 -11.53 -4.35 5.50
CA ARG A 49 -12.08 -3.24 4.66
C ARG A 49 -11.02 -2.28 4.16
N GLU A 50 -9.77 -2.49 4.52
CA GLU A 50 -8.66 -1.60 4.18
C GLU A 50 -7.55 -2.38 3.48
N VAL A 51 -6.91 -1.76 2.48
CA VAL A 51 -5.76 -2.34 1.78
C VAL A 51 -4.71 -1.26 1.47
N LEU A 52 -3.44 -1.64 1.53
CA LEU A 52 -2.33 -0.82 1.03
C LEU A 52 -1.97 -1.26 -0.38
N ALA A 53 -2.37 -0.45 -1.38
CA ALA A 53 -2.08 -0.71 -2.79
C ALA A 53 -0.68 -0.18 -3.16
N ILE A 54 0.24 -1.09 -3.47
CA ILE A 54 1.61 -0.78 -3.87
C ILE A 54 1.98 -1.48 -5.18
N THR A 55 2.90 -0.89 -5.94
CA THR A 55 3.35 -1.50 -7.20
C THR A 55 4.12 -2.79 -6.94
N GLY A 56 4.90 -2.84 -5.87
CA GLY A 56 5.82 -3.93 -5.56
C GLY A 56 7.19 -3.73 -6.22
N ASP A 57 8.22 -4.24 -5.57
CA ASP A 57 9.59 -4.18 -6.06
C ASP A 57 9.80 -5.17 -7.21
N PRO A 58 10.69 -4.87 -8.17
CA PRO A 58 11.02 -5.79 -9.24
C PRO A 58 11.64 -7.08 -8.67
N ILE A 59 11.41 -8.20 -9.37
CA ILE A 59 12.01 -9.49 -9.02
C ILE A 59 13.53 -9.37 -9.18
N PRO A 60 14.31 -9.79 -8.17
CA PRO A 60 15.77 -9.84 -8.27
C PRO A 60 16.23 -10.62 -9.49
N THR A 61 17.30 -10.17 -10.14
CA THR A 61 17.79 -10.78 -11.39
C THR A 61 18.06 -12.29 -11.26
N ALA A 62 18.60 -12.70 -10.09
CA ALA A 62 18.91 -14.11 -9.82
C ALA A 62 17.67 -15.04 -9.73
N GLU A 63 16.47 -14.48 -9.58
CA GLU A 63 15.22 -15.23 -9.41
C GLU A 63 14.30 -15.16 -10.65
N ARG A 64 14.69 -14.44 -11.70
CA ARG A 64 13.83 -14.19 -12.86
C ARG A 64 13.55 -15.41 -13.73
N ASP A 65 14.35 -16.45 -13.60
CA ASP A 65 14.12 -17.70 -14.33
C ASP A 65 13.01 -18.52 -13.69
N GLU A 66 12.88 -18.48 -12.38
CA GLU A 66 11.89 -19.23 -11.61
C GLU A 66 10.58 -18.42 -11.41
N VAL A 67 10.69 -17.10 -11.26
CA VAL A 67 9.56 -16.23 -10.93
C VAL A 67 9.31 -15.23 -12.05
N LYS A 68 8.08 -15.18 -12.55
CA LYS A 68 7.64 -14.19 -13.55
C LYS A 68 6.73 -13.14 -12.90
N ASN A 69 7.01 -11.88 -13.17
CA ASN A 69 6.13 -10.78 -12.77
C ASN A 69 4.93 -10.65 -13.71
N VAL A 70 3.83 -10.18 -13.16
CA VAL A 70 2.57 -9.98 -13.90
C VAL A 70 2.36 -8.50 -14.22
N TYR A 71 2.46 -7.62 -13.21
CA TYR A 71 2.27 -6.17 -13.33
C TYR A 71 1.11 -5.74 -14.24
N GLN A 72 -0.04 -6.41 -14.14
CA GLN A 72 -1.23 -6.00 -14.90
C GLN A 72 -1.72 -4.60 -14.49
N PHE A 73 -1.48 -4.23 -13.23
CA PHE A 73 -1.73 -2.90 -12.68
C PHE A 73 -0.43 -2.22 -12.25
N ASN A 74 -0.47 -0.90 -12.12
CA ASN A 74 0.35 -0.14 -11.19
C ASN A 74 -0.53 0.27 -9.99
N SER A 75 0.06 0.84 -8.94
CA SER A 75 -0.70 1.16 -7.71
C SER A 75 -1.89 2.11 -7.93
N ARG A 76 -1.80 3.06 -8.86
CA ARG A 76 -2.89 3.99 -9.20
C ARG A 76 -4.06 3.26 -9.86
N LYS A 77 -3.77 2.48 -10.90
CA LYS A 77 -4.78 1.68 -11.61
C LYS A 77 -5.40 0.62 -10.68
N LEU A 78 -4.61 0.06 -9.76
CA LEU A 78 -5.12 -0.88 -8.75
C LEU A 78 -6.09 -0.17 -7.81
N ALA A 79 -5.77 1.03 -7.31
CA ALA A 79 -6.68 1.82 -6.48
C ALA A 79 -7.98 2.14 -7.21
N GLN A 80 -7.89 2.66 -8.43
CA GLN A 80 -9.05 2.95 -9.27
C GLN A 80 -9.94 1.72 -9.48
N TYR A 81 -9.32 0.56 -9.75
CA TYR A 81 -10.05 -0.70 -9.88
C TYR A 81 -10.76 -1.09 -8.58
N ILE A 82 -10.07 -1.04 -7.43
CA ILE A 82 -10.66 -1.39 -6.13
C ILE A 82 -11.87 -0.50 -5.83
N VAL A 83 -11.72 0.82 -5.99
CA VAL A 83 -12.80 1.78 -5.75
C VAL A 83 -13.99 1.55 -6.71
N SER A 84 -13.72 1.17 -7.96
CA SER A 84 -14.79 0.85 -8.93
C SER A 84 -15.63 -0.36 -8.53
N LEU A 85 -15.14 -1.22 -7.63
CA LEU A 85 -15.91 -2.39 -7.15
C LEU A 85 -17.01 -2.03 -6.15
N ALA A 86 -17.00 -0.80 -5.60
CA ALA A 86 -18.07 -0.30 -4.73
C ALA A 86 -19.27 0.28 -5.51
N GLY A 87 -19.17 0.40 -6.85
CA GLY A 87 -20.17 1.08 -7.70
C GLY A 87 -21.55 0.44 -7.69
N GLU A 88 -22.57 1.27 -7.95
CA GLU A 88 -23.97 0.85 -8.11
C GLU A 88 -24.15 -0.15 -9.25
N GLY A 89 -25.15 -1.02 -9.12
CA GLY A 89 -25.49 -2.03 -10.14
C GLY A 89 -24.62 -3.30 -10.12
N ARG A 90 -23.75 -3.47 -9.11
CA ARG A 90 -23.02 -4.72 -8.90
C ARG A 90 -23.79 -5.64 -7.95
N GLU A 91 -23.80 -6.94 -8.25
CA GLU A 91 -24.43 -7.96 -7.41
C GLU A 91 -23.81 -7.99 -6.00
N MET A 92 -22.54 -7.61 -5.87
CA MET A 92 -21.82 -7.56 -4.60
C MET A 92 -20.87 -6.34 -4.59
N PRO A 93 -21.32 -5.18 -4.07
CA PRO A 93 -20.47 -3.99 -3.99
C PRO A 93 -19.40 -4.18 -2.91
N LEU A 94 -18.14 -4.03 -3.29
CA LEU A 94 -16.99 -4.16 -2.40
C LEU A 94 -16.50 -2.76 -1.96
N ALA A 95 -17.06 -2.22 -0.91
CA ALA A 95 -16.63 -0.95 -0.35
C ALA A 95 -15.31 -1.13 0.46
N MET A 96 -14.20 -0.84 -0.17
CA MET A 96 -12.86 -0.92 0.41
C MET A 96 -12.20 0.44 0.49
N THR A 97 -11.49 0.72 1.57
CA THR A 97 -10.63 1.90 1.72
C THR A 97 -9.23 1.56 1.22
N VAL A 98 -8.70 2.39 0.32
CA VAL A 98 -7.40 2.14 -0.30
C VAL A 98 -6.38 3.15 0.21
N PHE A 99 -5.28 2.65 0.75
CA PHE A 99 -4.10 3.44 1.09
C PHE A 99 -2.99 3.23 0.07
N GLY A 100 -2.10 4.19 -0.04
CA GLY A 100 -0.90 4.12 -0.86
C GLY A 100 0.36 4.32 -0.04
N ALA A 101 1.52 4.13 -0.67
CA ALA A 101 2.80 4.50 -0.08
C ALA A 101 3.21 5.92 -0.51
N LEU A 102 3.83 6.66 0.42
CA LEU A 102 4.46 7.96 0.21
C LEU A 102 5.93 7.90 0.64
N ASN A 103 6.84 8.06 -0.31
CA ASN A 103 8.27 8.02 -0.04
C ASN A 103 8.80 9.39 0.35
N LEU A 104 8.95 9.64 1.65
CA LEU A 104 9.51 10.90 2.18
C LEU A 104 11.00 11.08 1.88
N ASN A 105 11.70 10.01 1.49
CA ASN A 105 13.12 10.02 1.16
C ASN A 105 13.39 10.03 -0.35
N ALA A 106 12.36 10.33 -1.17
CA ALA A 106 12.51 10.40 -2.61
C ALA A 106 13.53 11.47 -3.01
N ARG A 107 14.43 11.16 -3.97
CA ARG A 107 15.44 12.10 -4.47
C ARG A 107 14.81 13.41 -4.98
N ASN A 108 13.64 13.32 -5.62
CA ASN A 108 12.83 14.49 -6.00
C ASN A 108 11.45 14.36 -5.35
N PHE A 109 11.29 15.02 -4.21
CA PHE A 109 10.06 14.94 -3.44
C PHE A 109 8.87 15.62 -4.13
N ASP A 110 9.10 16.65 -4.95
CA ASP A 110 8.01 17.32 -5.69
C ASP A 110 7.36 16.38 -6.72
N VAL A 111 8.15 15.51 -7.33
CA VAL A 111 7.64 14.45 -8.21
C VAL A 111 6.84 13.42 -7.42
N GLU A 112 7.33 13.01 -6.24
CA GLU A 112 6.60 12.07 -5.39
C GLU A 112 5.29 12.66 -4.87
N LEU A 113 5.28 13.95 -4.54
CA LEU A 113 4.10 14.66 -4.07
C LEU A 113 3.04 14.78 -5.18
N ARG A 114 3.43 15.09 -6.42
CA ARG A 114 2.51 15.05 -7.57
C ARG A 114 1.90 13.66 -7.76
N ARG A 115 2.72 12.61 -7.65
CA ARG A 115 2.22 11.22 -7.70
C ARG A 115 1.26 10.90 -6.57
N ALA A 116 1.46 11.47 -5.37
CA ALA A 116 0.53 11.31 -4.26
C ALA A 116 -0.82 11.97 -4.56
N VAL A 117 -0.83 13.18 -5.15
CA VAL A 117 -2.06 13.83 -5.62
C VAL A 117 -2.77 12.95 -6.65
N GLU A 118 -2.06 12.44 -7.68
CA GLU A 118 -2.65 11.53 -8.66
C GLU A 118 -3.22 10.25 -8.02
N LYS A 119 -2.57 9.73 -6.98
CA LYS A 119 -3.08 8.56 -6.23
C LYS A 119 -4.42 8.88 -5.53
N LEU A 120 -4.57 10.07 -4.93
CA LEU A 120 -5.84 10.50 -4.35
C LEU A 120 -6.94 10.63 -5.41
N GLU A 121 -6.62 11.22 -6.56
CA GLU A 121 -7.56 11.35 -7.69
C GLU A 121 -8.01 9.99 -8.23
N ASN A 122 -7.20 8.96 -8.05
CA ASN A 122 -7.54 7.57 -8.37
C ASN A 122 -8.21 6.82 -7.19
N GLY A 123 -8.64 7.52 -6.15
CA GLY A 123 -9.47 6.98 -5.08
C GLY A 123 -8.72 6.45 -3.85
N MET A 124 -7.42 6.75 -3.70
CA MET A 124 -6.75 6.49 -2.43
C MET A 124 -7.23 7.49 -1.35
N SER A 125 -7.40 7.00 -0.12
CA SER A 125 -7.87 7.80 1.02
C SER A 125 -6.74 8.28 1.92
N GLY A 126 -5.52 7.79 1.70
CA GLY A 126 -4.37 8.15 2.52
C GLY A 126 -3.11 7.40 2.17
N PHE A 127 -2.07 7.66 2.97
CA PHE A 127 -0.73 7.14 2.71
C PHE A 127 -0.05 6.62 3.98
N LEU A 128 0.67 5.51 3.85
CA LEU A 128 1.72 5.11 4.78
C LEU A 128 3.06 5.64 4.27
N THR A 129 3.83 6.26 5.16
CA THR A 129 5.18 6.69 4.81
C THR A 129 6.23 5.63 5.17
N GLN A 130 7.38 5.75 4.57
CA GLN A 130 8.58 5.10 5.09
C GLN A 130 8.97 5.73 6.44
N PRO A 131 9.84 5.08 7.25
CA PRO A 131 10.27 5.64 8.51
C PRO A 131 10.86 7.04 8.36
N VAL A 132 10.44 7.94 9.25
CA VAL A 132 10.91 9.34 9.31
C VAL A 132 12.19 9.36 10.14
N LEU A 133 13.36 9.34 9.49
CA LEU A 133 14.66 9.20 10.11
C LEU A 133 15.57 10.42 9.92
N SER A 134 15.15 11.43 9.17
CA SER A 134 15.95 12.62 8.89
C SER A 134 15.14 13.90 8.99
N ALA A 135 15.82 15.03 9.25
CA ALA A 135 15.20 16.36 9.23
C ALA A 135 14.54 16.64 7.86
N GLN A 136 15.16 16.22 6.77
CA GLN A 136 14.57 16.37 5.42
C GLN A 136 13.26 15.59 5.27
N ALA A 137 13.18 14.37 5.83
CA ALA A 137 11.94 13.59 5.80
C ALA A 137 10.81 14.28 6.61
N VAL A 138 11.16 14.95 7.72
CA VAL A 138 10.21 15.75 8.50
C VAL A 138 9.67 16.94 7.67
N GLU A 139 10.56 17.68 6.99
CA GLU A 139 10.14 18.78 6.12
C GLU A 139 9.28 18.28 4.95
N ASN A 140 9.65 17.17 4.33
CA ASN A 140 8.85 16.54 3.27
C ASN A 140 7.48 16.10 3.79
N LEU A 141 7.39 15.59 5.04
CA LEU A 141 6.13 15.24 5.67
C LEU A 141 5.24 16.49 5.89
N ARG A 142 5.81 17.59 6.36
CA ARG A 142 5.10 18.88 6.53
C ARG A 142 4.56 19.37 5.18
N LYS A 143 5.39 19.36 4.15
CA LYS A 143 5.01 19.74 2.79
C LYS A 143 3.89 18.86 2.24
N ALA A 144 3.98 17.54 2.47
CA ALA A 144 2.91 16.62 2.09
C ALA A 144 1.59 16.96 2.80
N ARG A 145 1.63 17.20 4.12
CA ARG A 145 0.44 17.56 4.90
C ARG A 145 -0.19 18.85 4.41
N GLN A 146 0.61 19.86 4.09
CA GLN A 146 0.12 21.14 3.55
C GLN A 146 -0.53 20.96 2.18
N THR A 147 0.09 20.17 1.28
CA THR A 147 -0.41 19.99 -0.09
C THR A 147 -1.64 19.09 -0.15
N LEU A 148 -1.65 17.99 0.60
CA LEU A 148 -2.74 17.00 0.56
C LEU A 148 -3.91 17.41 1.47
N GLY A 149 -3.64 18.20 2.51
CA GLY A 149 -4.65 18.74 3.44
C GLY A 149 -5.48 17.65 4.10
N GLU A 150 -6.76 17.94 4.31
CA GLU A 150 -7.72 17.00 4.90
C GLU A 150 -8.18 15.89 3.93
N ARG A 151 -7.81 15.98 2.65
CA ARG A 151 -8.17 14.99 1.63
C ARG A 151 -7.50 13.64 1.83
N ALA A 152 -6.41 13.60 2.60
CA ALA A 152 -5.64 12.38 2.81
C ALA A 152 -5.25 12.17 4.27
N LYS A 153 -5.43 10.95 4.78
CA LYS A 153 -4.78 10.52 6.01
C LYS A 153 -3.31 10.22 5.71
N ILE A 154 -2.40 10.74 6.53
CA ILE A 154 -0.97 10.41 6.44
C ILE A 154 -0.56 9.70 7.73
N LEU A 155 -0.16 8.45 7.60
CA LEU A 155 0.37 7.61 8.68
C LEU A 155 1.90 7.63 8.58
N ALA A 156 2.54 8.43 9.44
CA ALA A 156 3.99 8.55 9.47
C ALA A 156 4.63 7.32 10.12
N GLY A 157 5.55 6.68 9.40
CA GLY A 157 6.31 5.55 9.92
C GLY A 157 7.31 6.01 10.96
N ILE A 158 7.30 5.39 12.13
CA ILE A 158 8.29 5.60 13.19
C ILE A 158 8.95 4.26 13.48
N MET A 159 10.27 4.22 13.46
CA MET A 159 11.02 3.02 13.77
C MET A 159 12.04 3.33 14.88
N PRO A 160 11.93 2.72 16.08
CA PRO A 160 12.89 2.92 17.14
C PRO A 160 14.24 2.27 16.78
N VAL A 161 15.33 3.01 16.98
CA VAL A 161 16.69 2.46 16.86
C VAL A 161 17.03 1.73 18.14
N VAL A 162 17.05 0.40 18.09
CA VAL A 162 17.25 -0.44 19.29
C VAL A 162 18.65 -1.03 19.39
N SER A 163 19.50 -0.90 18.37
CA SER A 163 20.89 -1.37 18.36
C SER A 163 21.69 -0.69 17.26
N GLN A 164 23.03 -0.71 17.40
CA GLN A 164 23.94 -0.24 16.36
C GLN A 164 23.73 -0.96 15.01
N ARG A 165 23.55 -2.28 15.04
CA ARG A 165 23.27 -3.06 13.82
C ARG A 165 21.96 -2.63 13.15
N ASN A 166 20.95 -2.31 13.95
CA ASN A 166 19.68 -1.79 13.44
C ASN A 166 19.86 -0.40 12.81
N ALA A 167 20.65 0.48 13.45
CA ALA A 167 20.95 1.81 12.90
C ALA A 167 21.71 1.76 11.57
N ILE A 168 22.66 0.83 11.42
CA ILE A 168 23.42 0.66 10.17
C ILE A 168 22.54 0.11 9.05
N PHE A 169 21.55 -0.73 9.37
CA PHE A 169 20.61 -1.28 8.41
C PHE A 169 19.61 -0.23 7.90
N MET A 170 19.28 0.75 8.72
CA MET A 170 18.31 1.81 8.42
C MET A 170 18.91 2.94 7.60
#